data_be726fb7d7ee4988740a5707f2f81de4
#
_entry.id   be726fb7d7ee4988740a5707f2f81de4
#
_cell.length_a   1.000
_cell.length_b   1.000
_cell.length_c   1.000
_cell.angle_alpha   90.00
_cell.angle_beta   90.00
_cell.angle_gamma   90.00
#
_symmetry.space_group_name_H-M   'P 1'
#
loop_
_entity.id
_entity.type
_entity.pdbx_description
1 polymer ?
#
loop_
_entity_poly.entity_id
_entity_poly.type
_entity_poly.pdbx_seq_one_letter_code
_entity_poly.pdbx_strand_id
1 'polypeptide(L)'
;ALEFIVMKKLSEYFGETTQNGKYVSQKTEGQLTEIKKKLVCKKMLAHRIDVFGFAEHILMGKGDIGQNAQNQDSVKEDLFEAIVGAVAIDCEWDAEILEDVIDRMLDVEHYLQNGFSDDENYVDLIQTWCQKRYGWIPDYDFDETEDGYKCSLTLSDDYDDFVGYGYSKLE
;
A
#
# COMPACT_ATOMS: atom_id res chain seq x y z
N ALA A 1 -3.64 4.67 -15.96
CA ALA A 1 -2.23 4.88 -16.30
C ALA A 1 -1.31 4.32 -15.21
N LEU A 2 -1.45 4.75 -13.93
CA LEU A 2 -0.58 4.37 -12.81
C LEU A 2 -0.37 2.85 -12.69
N GLU A 3 -1.43 2.08 -12.48
CA GLU A 3 -1.34 0.62 -12.31
C GLU A 3 -0.71 -0.09 -13.51
N PHE A 4 -0.99 0.37 -14.73
CA PHE A 4 -0.41 -0.20 -15.95
C PHE A 4 1.12 -0.03 -15.96
N ILE A 5 1.59 1.18 -15.64
CA ILE A 5 3.02 1.49 -15.62
C ILE A 5 3.73 0.72 -14.51
N VAL A 6 3.12 0.63 -13.32
CA VAL A 6 3.69 -0.18 -12.23
C VAL A 6 3.77 -1.65 -12.63
N MET A 7 2.73 -2.23 -13.26
CA MET A 7 2.78 -3.61 -13.73
C MET A 7 3.84 -3.83 -14.80
N LYS A 8 4.00 -2.89 -15.74
CA LYS A 8 5.08 -2.94 -16.74
C LYS A 8 6.44 -2.98 -16.05
N LYS A 9 6.69 -2.06 -15.12
CA LYS A 9 7.93 -1.98 -14.33
C LYS A 9 8.21 -3.28 -13.58
N LEU A 10 7.22 -3.84 -12.89
CA LEU A 10 7.35 -5.11 -12.19
C LEU A 10 7.65 -6.27 -13.13
N SER A 11 7.04 -6.27 -14.32
CA SER A 11 7.30 -7.28 -15.32
C SER A 11 8.72 -7.19 -15.86
N GLU A 12 9.26 -5.99 -16.05
CA GLU A 12 10.64 -5.78 -16.48
C GLU A 12 11.64 -6.14 -15.38
N TYR A 13 11.34 -5.82 -14.12
CA TYR A 13 12.22 -6.11 -12.98
C TYR A 13 12.32 -7.61 -12.66
N PHE A 14 11.21 -8.34 -12.71
CA PHE A 14 11.15 -9.76 -12.35
C PHE A 14 11.14 -10.70 -13.53
N GLY A 15 11.22 -10.21 -14.75
CA GLY A 15 11.12 -11.04 -15.94
C GLY A 15 12.12 -10.69 -17.03
N GLU A 16 12.31 -11.65 -17.91
CA GLU A 16 13.17 -11.52 -19.07
C GLU A 16 12.54 -12.21 -20.30
N THR A 17 12.84 -11.69 -21.46
CA THR A 17 12.48 -12.36 -22.71
C THR A 17 13.65 -13.24 -23.14
N THR A 18 13.42 -14.54 -23.17
CA THR A 18 14.41 -15.53 -23.60
C THR A 18 14.77 -15.37 -25.08
N GLN A 19 15.88 -15.96 -25.50
CA GLN A 19 16.33 -15.94 -26.92
C GLN A 19 15.27 -16.45 -27.91
N ASN A 20 14.35 -17.29 -27.46
CA ASN A 20 13.25 -17.81 -28.27
C ASN A 20 12.01 -16.92 -28.27
N GLY A 21 12.08 -15.71 -27.74
CA GLY A 21 10.96 -14.74 -27.64
C GLY A 21 9.92 -15.10 -26.58
N LYS A 22 10.19 -16.06 -25.68
CA LYS A 22 9.29 -16.41 -24.60
C LYS A 22 9.62 -15.55 -23.37
N TYR A 23 8.60 -14.87 -22.82
CA TYR A 23 8.71 -14.19 -21.55
C TYR A 23 8.70 -15.18 -20.38
N VAL A 24 9.62 -15.03 -19.45
CA VAL A 24 9.73 -15.82 -18.22
C VAL A 24 9.84 -14.86 -17.04
N SER A 25 9.01 -15.04 -16.03
CA SER A 25 9.05 -14.25 -14.81
C SER A 25 9.48 -15.08 -13.61
N GLN A 26 10.27 -14.47 -12.73
CA GLN A 26 10.66 -15.04 -11.43
C GLN A 26 9.51 -15.06 -10.43
N LYS A 27 8.45 -14.28 -10.69
CA LYS A 27 7.27 -14.16 -9.84
C LYS A 27 6.03 -14.66 -10.58
N THR A 28 5.11 -15.25 -9.84
CA THR A 28 3.79 -15.60 -10.37
C THR A 28 2.93 -14.33 -10.55
N GLU A 29 1.88 -14.42 -11.37
CA GLU A 29 0.90 -13.34 -11.55
C GLU A 29 0.34 -12.83 -10.21
N GLY A 30 -0.03 -13.76 -9.31
CA GLY A 30 -0.54 -13.41 -7.99
C GLY A 30 0.48 -12.63 -7.15
N GLN A 31 1.76 -13.04 -7.18
CA GLN A 31 2.83 -12.32 -6.48
C GLN A 31 3.06 -10.92 -7.05
N LEU A 32 3.04 -10.75 -8.37
CA LEU A 32 3.17 -9.44 -9.00
C LEU A 32 1.97 -8.54 -8.64
N THR A 33 0.77 -9.11 -8.60
CA THR A 33 -0.44 -8.40 -8.20
C THR A 33 -0.38 -7.91 -6.76
N GLU A 34 0.12 -8.74 -5.83
CA GLU A 34 0.29 -8.33 -4.43
C GLU A 34 1.35 -7.22 -4.27
N ILE A 35 2.47 -7.31 -4.98
CA ILE A 35 3.49 -6.25 -4.99
C ILE A 35 2.88 -4.95 -5.55
N LYS A 36 2.16 -5.03 -6.69
CA LYS A 36 1.47 -3.88 -7.26
C LYS A 36 0.51 -3.23 -6.25
N LYS A 37 -0.33 -4.03 -5.58
CA LYS A 37 -1.26 -3.51 -4.57
C LYS A 37 -0.55 -2.75 -3.46
N LYS A 38 0.58 -3.24 -2.97
CA LYS A 38 1.38 -2.56 -1.95
C LYS A 38 1.92 -1.22 -2.46
N LEU A 39 2.39 -1.15 -3.71
CA LEU A 39 2.94 0.06 -4.32
C LEU A 39 1.90 1.15 -4.60
N VAL A 40 0.66 0.76 -4.93
CA VAL A 40 -0.40 1.72 -5.31
C VAL A 40 -1.53 1.80 -4.28
N CYS A 41 -1.31 1.33 -3.06
CA CYS A 41 -2.32 1.48 -2.01
C CYS A 41 -2.36 2.92 -1.49
N LYS A 42 -3.51 3.31 -0.96
CA LYS A 42 -3.75 4.64 -0.38
C LYS A 42 -2.63 5.13 0.55
N LYS A 43 -2.22 4.30 1.52
CA LYS A 43 -1.15 4.64 2.47
C LYS A 43 0.16 4.95 1.76
N MET A 44 0.53 4.14 0.76
CA MET A 44 1.76 4.34 0.01
C MET A 44 1.71 5.64 -0.79
N LEU A 45 0.63 5.90 -1.53
CA LEU A 45 0.49 7.12 -2.31
C LEU A 45 0.48 8.36 -1.40
N ALA A 46 -0.22 8.30 -0.27
CA ALA A 46 -0.23 9.36 0.73
C ALA A 46 1.17 9.62 1.33
N HIS A 47 1.88 8.55 1.69
CA HIS A 47 3.26 8.65 2.19
C HIS A 47 4.18 9.32 1.17
N ARG A 48 4.08 8.98 -0.12
CA ARG A 48 4.89 9.61 -1.17
C ARG A 48 4.60 11.10 -1.31
N ILE A 49 3.34 11.52 -1.16
CA ILE A 49 2.97 12.95 -1.14
C ILE A 49 3.63 13.67 0.05
N ASP A 50 3.71 13.03 1.21
CA ASP A 50 4.40 13.60 2.38
C ASP A 50 5.90 13.72 2.16
N VAL A 51 6.55 12.70 1.59
CA VAL A 51 7.98 12.72 1.25
C VAL A 51 8.34 13.90 0.35
N PHE A 52 7.46 14.24 -0.61
CA PHE A 52 7.67 15.41 -1.50
C PHE A 52 7.19 16.74 -0.90
N GLY A 53 6.48 16.73 0.23
CA GLY A 53 5.88 17.94 0.81
C GLY A 53 4.76 18.56 -0.03
N PHE A 54 4.14 17.79 -0.94
CA PHE A 54 3.14 18.33 -1.87
C PHE A 54 1.81 18.67 -1.20
N ALA A 55 1.50 18.08 -0.05
CA ALA A 55 0.30 18.39 0.70
C ALA A 55 0.18 19.87 1.10
N GLU A 56 1.30 20.55 1.31
CA GLU A 56 1.34 21.98 1.67
C GLU A 56 0.90 22.91 0.52
N HIS A 57 0.88 22.41 -0.71
CA HIS A 57 0.52 23.18 -1.90
C HIS A 57 -0.94 23.02 -2.32
N ILE A 58 -1.74 22.25 -1.58
CA ILE A 58 -3.15 22.05 -1.88
C ILE A 58 -3.94 23.33 -1.59
N LEU A 59 -4.65 23.84 -2.59
CA LEU A 59 -5.59 24.95 -2.39
C LEU A 59 -6.91 24.43 -1.82
N MET A 60 -7.21 24.79 -0.58
CA MET A 60 -8.33 24.26 0.17
C MET A 60 -9.41 25.28 0.45
N GLY A 61 -10.67 24.83 0.51
CA GLY A 61 -11.78 25.59 1.01
C GLY A 61 -11.71 25.81 2.53
N LYS A 62 -12.42 26.84 3.03
CA LYS A 62 -12.42 27.15 4.47
C LYS A 62 -12.92 26.00 5.36
N GLY A 63 -13.85 25.18 4.85
CA GLY A 63 -14.37 24.01 5.55
C GLY A 63 -13.31 22.93 5.71
N ASP A 64 -12.55 22.67 4.66
CA ASP A 64 -11.53 21.64 4.60
C ASP A 64 -10.33 22.00 5.48
N ILE A 65 -9.94 23.28 5.49
CA ILE A 65 -8.89 23.78 6.39
C ILE A 65 -9.27 23.53 7.86
N GLY A 66 -10.54 23.76 8.21
CA GLY A 66 -11.03 23.54 9.58
C GLY A 66 -11.01 22.06 10.02
N GLN A 67 -10.97 21.13 9.05
CA GLN A 67 -10.93 19.68 9.28
C GLN A 67 -9.52 19.08 9.07
N ASN A 68 -8.51 19.90 8.81
CA ASN A 68 -7.16 19.46 8.43
C ASN A 68 -7.16 18.43 7.30
N ALA A 69 -8.03 18.61 6.30
CA ALA A 69 -8.24 17.63 5.25
C ALA A 69 -6.97 17.33 4.44
N GLN A 70 -6.02 18.26 4.35
CA GLN A 70 -4.70 18.06 3.72
C GLN A 70 -3.87 16.94 4.37
N ASN A 71 -4.18 16.57 5.60
CA ASN A 71 -3.48 15.51 6.33
C ASN A 71 -4.15 14.13 6.17
N GLN A 72 -5.32 14.08 5.52
CA GLN A 72 -6.04 12.83 5.30
C GLN A 72 -5.40 12.05 4.13
N ASP A 73 -5.16 10.76 4.34
CA ASP A 73 -4.56 9.88 3.33
C ASP A 73 -5.37 9.86 2.02
N SER A 74 -6.70 9.95 2.09
CA SER A 74 -7.54 10.00 0.90
C SER A 74 -7.31 11.26 0.05
N VAL A 75 -7.09 12.41 0.68
CA VAL A 75 -6.80 13.66 -0.02
C VAL A 75 -5.41 13.62 -0.66
N LYS A 76 -4.45 13.01 0.03
CA LYS A 76 -3.10 12.84 -0.50
C LYS A 76 -3.07 11.81 -1.64
N GLU A 77 -3.82 10.72 -1.54
CA GLU A 77 -4.02 9.76 -2.63
C GLU A 77 -4.58 10.45 -3.87
N ASP A 78 -5.68 11.19 -3.72
CA ASP A 78 -6.30 11.97 -4.80
C ASP A 78 -5.32 12.97 -5.42
N LEU A 79 -4.49 13.63 -4.60
CA LEU A 79 -3.44 14.54 -5.08
C LEU A 79 -2.39 13.81 -5.92
N PHE A 80 -1.94 12.63 -5.46
CA PHE A 80 -0.99 11.81 -6.23
C PHE A 80 -1.55 11.47 -7.60
N GLU A 81 -2.80 10.99 -7.65
CA GLU A 81 -3.47 10.64 -8.90
C GLU A 81 -3.68 11.87 -9.81
N ALA A 82 -4.02 13.01 -9.22
CA ALA A 82 -4.17 14.28 -9.97
C ALA A 82 -2.86 14.73 -10.60
N ILE A 83 -1.72 14.60 -9.89
CA ILE A 83 -0.39 14.92 -10.42
C ILE A 83 -0.07 14.00 -11.60
N VAL A 84 -0.26 12.68 -11.45
CA VAL A 84 -0.04 11.71 -12.54
C VAL A 84 -0.94 12.01 -13.73
N GLY A 85 -2.21 12.37 -13.48
CA GLY A 85 -3.15 12.77 -14.52
C GLY A 85 -2.72 14.04 -15.25
N ALA A 86 -2.26 15.04 -14.53
CA ALA A 86 -1.76 16.29 -15.12
C ALA A 86 -0.53 16.06 -15.99
N VAL A 87 0.43 15.26 -15.52
CA VAL A 87 1.62 14.89 -16.30
C VAL A 87 1.23 14.12 -17.57
N ALA A 88 0.28 13.16 -17.45
CA ALA A 88 -0.17 12.39 -18.60
C ALA A 88 -0.78 13.28 -19.71
N ILE A 89 -1.51 14.32 -19.32
CA ILE A 89 -2.08 15.29 -20.28
C ILE A 89 -0.98 16.19 -20.86
N ASP A 90 -0.08 16.68 -20.03
CA ASP A 90 0.98 17.60 -20.43
C ASP A 90 1.99 16.96 -21.40
N CYS A 91 2.33 15.70 -21.16
CA CYS A 91 3.22 14.93 -22.03
C CYS A 91 2.50 14.21 -23.20
N GLU A 92 1.23 14.55 -23.47
CA GLU A 92 0.44 13.95 -24.55
C GLU A 92 0.42 12.39 -24.48
N TRP A 93 0.43 11.84 -23.28
CA TRP A 93 0.48 10.39 -23.00
C TRP A 93 1.78 9.70 -23.45
N ASP A 94 2.87 10.45 -23.56
CA ASP A 94 4.18 9.84 -23.78
C ASP A 94 4.51 8.88 -22.66
N ALA A 95 4.67 7.60 -23.03
CA ALA A 95 4.82 6.52 -22.06
C ALA A 95 6.17 6.58 -21.32
N GLU A 96 7.24 7.02 -22.00
CA GLU A 96 8.58 7.08 -21.41
C GLU A 96 8.64 8.20 -20.36
N ILE A 97 8.08 9.36 -20.64
CA ILE A 97 8.01 10.49 -19.70
C ILE A 97 7.15 10.11 -18.50
N LEU A 98 6.01 9.50 -18.74
CA LEU A 98 5.08 9.12 -17.68
C LEU A 98 5.68 8.02 -16.77
N GLU A 99 6.41 7.08 -17.34
CA GLU A 99 7.16 6.05 -16.58
C GLU A 99 8.23 6.69 -15.68
N ASP A 100 9.03 7.60 -16.21
CA ASP A 100 10.08 8.28 -15.44
C ASP A 100 9.49 9.06 -14.26
N VAL A 101 8.39 9.78 -14.46
CA VAL A 101 7.73 10.53 -13.38
C VAL A 101 7.13 9.60 -12.33
N ILE A 102 6.41 8.56 -12.75
CA ILE A 102 5.80 7.60 -11.80
C ILE A 102 6.89 6.85 -11.03
N ASP A 103 7.96 6.45 -11.67
CA ASP A 103 9.07 5.76 -11.01
C ASP A 103 9.71 6.64 -9.93
N ARG A 104 9.99 7.89 -10.22
CA ARG A 104 10.51 8.85 -9.25
C ARG A 104 9.51 9.12 -8.12
N MET A 105 8.24 9.29 -8.44
CA MET A 105 7.22 9.55 -7.43
C MET A 105 6.98 8.37 -6.50
N LEU A 106 6.93 7.14 -7.00
CA LEU A 106 6.73 5.93 -6.21
C LEU A 106 8.02 5.38 -5.59
N ASP A 107 9.18 5.61 -6.24
CA ASP A 107 10.46 5.02 -5.84
C ASP A 107 10.41 3.48 -5.83
N VAL A 108 9.87 2.93 -6.93
CA VAL A 108 9.58 1.49 -7.06
C VAL A 108 10.81 0.63 -6.76
N GLU A 109 11.96 1.02 -7.29
CA GLU A 109 13.20 0.25 -7.12
C GLU A 109 13.61 0.15 -5.64
N HIS A 110 13.49 1.24 -4.89
CA HIS A 110 13.78 1.25 -3.45
C HIS A 110 12.94 0.20 -2.70
N TYR A 111 11.63 0.16 -2.95
CA TYR A 111 10.74 -0.80 -2.29
C TYR A 111 10.96 -2.25 -2.74
N LEU A 112 11.38 -2.47 -3.99
CA LEU A 112 11.70 -3.81 -4.48
C LEU A 112 13.01 -4.35 -3.89
N GLN A 113 13.98 -3.49 -3.62
CA GLN A 113 15.27 -3.87 -3.04
C GLN A 113 15.24 -3.99 -1.52
N ASN A 114 14.55 -3.06 -0.83
CA ASN A 114 14.57 -2.95 0.63
C ASN A 114 13.33 -3.54 1.31
N GLY A 115 12.33 -3.95 0.51
CA GLY A 115 11.03 -4.36 1.01
C GLY A 115 10.12 -3.16 1.34
N PHE A 116 8.88 -3.49 1.64
CA PHE A 116 7.93 -2.50 2.14
C PHE A 116 8.15 -2.40 3.66
N SER A 117 8.21 -1.18 4.20
CA SER A 117 8.25 -0.99 5.65
C SER A 117 7.05 -1.71 6.31
N ASP A 118 7.25 -2.22 7.52
CA ASP A 118 6.37 -3.13 8.26
C ASP A 118 4.99 -2.55 8.67
N ASP A 119 4.32 -1.86 7.78
CA ASP A 119 2.88 -1.62 7.85
C ASP A 119 2.11 -2.84 7.28
N GLU A 120 2.61 -4.04 7.55
CA GLU A 120 1.82 -5.24 7.27
C GLU A 120 0.59 -5.21 8.18
N ASN A 121 -0.59 -5.29 7.56
CA ASN A 121 -1.82 -5.46 8.32
C ASN A 121 -1.83 -6.89 8.90
N TYR A 122 -1.22 -7.04 10.07
CA TYR A 122 -1.11 -8.34 10.74
C TYR A 122 -2.48 -8.95 11.04
N VAL A 123 -3.52 -8.13 11.22
CA VAL A 123 -4.89 -8.59 11.38
C VAL A 123 -5.37 -9.29 10.10
N ASP A 124 -5.16 -8.70 8.93
CA ASP A 124 -5.52 -9.31 7.64
C ASP A 124 -4.70 -10.58 7.36
N LEU A 125 -3.43 -10.58 7.70
CA LEU A 125 -2.56 -11.75 7.57
C LEU A 125 -3.06 -12.92 8.41
N ILE A 126 -3.36 -12.72 9.70
CA ILE A 126 -3.82 -13.77 10.58
C ILE A 126 -5.22 -14.25 10.20
N GLN A 127 -6.13 -13.36 9.82
CA GLN A 127 -7.46 -13.71 9.34
C GLN A 127 -7.38 -14.57 8.07
N THR A 128 -6.56 -14.16 7.08
CA THR A 128 -6.35 -14.92 5.86
C THR A 128 -5.74 -16.30 6.14
N TRP A 129 -4.78 -16.38 7.05
CA TRP A 129 -4.17 -17.65 7.47
C TRP A 129 -5.19 -18.57 8.13
N CYS A 130 -5.97 -18.07 9.10
CA CYS A 130 -7.01 -18.84 9.77
C CYS A 130 -8.06 -19.35 8.79
N GLN A 131 -8.52 -18.48 7.88
CA GLN A 131 -9.49 -18.85 6.86
C GLN A 131 -9.00 -19.98 5.96
N LYS A 132 -7.74 -19.90 5.51
CA LYS A 132 -7.14 -20.95 4.67
C LYS A 132 -6.91 -22.25 5.42
N ARG A 133 -6.54 -22.19 6.69
CA ARG A 133 -6.16 -23.35 7.48
C ARG A 133 -7.35 -24.03 8.16
N TYR A 134 -8.28 -23.26 8.68
CA TYR A 134 -9.37 -23.73 9.53
C TYR A 134 -10.77 -23.45 8.95
N GLY A 135 -10.88 -22.61 7.94
CA GLY A 135 -12.16 -22.24 7.32
C GLY A 135 -12.98 -21.20 8.09
N TRP A 136 -12.40 -20.55 9.12
CA TRP A 136 -13.05 -19.53 9.93
C TRP A 136 -12.13 -18.32 10.15
N ILE A 137 -12.72 -17.20 10.56
CA ILE A 137 -12.00 -15.96 10.90
C ILE A 137 -11.95 -15.86 12.43
N PRO A 138 -10.79 -15.57 13.05
CA PRO A 138 -10.65 -15.49 14.50
C PRO A 138 -11.42 -14.31 15.07
N ASP A 139 -11.99 -14.49 16.26
CA ASP A 139 -12.57 -13.44 17.05
C ASP A 139 -11.51 -12.76 17.91
N TYR A 140 -11.68 -11.47 18.12
CA TYR A 140 -10.80 -10.63 18.94
C TYR A 140 -11.56 -10.12 20.14
N ASP A 141 -11.09 -10.43 21.34
CA ASP A 141 -11.64 -9.90 22.59
C ASP A 141 -10.84 -8.66 23.00
N PHE A 142 -11.54 -7.58 23.37
CA PHE A 142 -10.93 -6.32 23.78
C PHE A 142 -11.36 -5.96 25.20
N ASP A 143 -10.37 -5.89 26.10
CA ASP A 143 -10.53 -5.38 27.46
C ASP A 143 -9.98 -3.95 27.54
N GLU A 144 -10.73 -3.05 28.20
CA GLU A 144 -10.24 -1.72 28.51
C GLU A 144 -9.33 -1.76 29.75
N THR A 145 -8.17 -1.10 29.66
CA THR A 145 -7.17 -1.04 30.75
C THR A 145 -6.93 0.42 31.14
N GLU A 146 -6.20 0.66 32.22
CA GLU A 146 -5.90 2.04 32.67
C GLU A 146 -5.10 2.85 31.62
N ASP A 147 -4.29 2.16 30.77
CA ASP A 147 -3.40 2.78 29.80
C ASP A 147 -3.85 2.57 28.33
N GLY A 148 -5.05 2.03 28.08
CA GLY A 148 -5.55 1.77 26.72
C GLY A 148 -6.37 0.49 26.61
N TYR A 149 -6.06 -0.36 25.66
CA TYR A 149 -6.77 -1.62 25.38
C TYR A 149 -5.82 -2.81 25.38
N LYS A 150 -6.32 -3.93 25.91
CA LYS A 150 -5.73 -5.25 25.74
C LYS A 150 -6.58 -6.00 24.70
N CYS A 151 -5.94 -6.53 23.67
CA CYS A 151 -6.56 -7.42 22.71
C CYS A 151 -6.10 -8.84 22.97
N SER A 152 -7.04 -9.78 23.03
CA SER A 152 -6.76 -11.20 23.15
C SER A 152 -7.29 -11.93 21.91
N LEU A 153 -6.49 -12.83 21.35
CA LEU A 153 -6.81 -13.65 20.20
C LEU A 153 -6.59 -15.12 20.54
N THR A 154 -7.65 -15.92 20.48
CA THR A 154 -7.59 -17.38 20.63
C THR A 154 -7.75 -18.02 19.25
N LEU A 155 -6.78 -18.82 18.82
CA LEU A 155 -6.80 -19.49 17.52
C LEU A 155 -7.42 -20.89 17.57
N SER A 156 -7.09 -21.68 18.58
CA SER A 156 -7.65 -23.00 18.88
C SER A 156 -7.11 -23.51 20.20
N ASP A 157 -7.64 -24.62 20.71
CA ASP A 157 -7.17 -25.28 21.93
C ASP A 157 -5.70 -25.76 21.85
N ASP A 158 -5.13 -25.83 20.64
CA ASP A 158 -3.75 -26.26 20.41
C ASP A 158 -2.72 -25.11 20.50
N TYR A 159 -3.16 -23.88 20.63
CA TYR A 159 -2.30 -22.70 20.72
C TYR A 159 -2.61 -21.90 21.98
N ASP A 160 -1.58 -21.32 22.57
CA ASP A 160 -1.75 -20.34 23.64
C ASP A 160 -2.43 -19.08 23.11
N ASP A 161 -3.15 -18.36 23.97
CA ASP A 161 -3.75 -17.07 23.62
C ASP A 161 -2.67 -16.05 23.29
N PHE A 162 -2.87 -15.34 22.19
CA PHE A 162 -2.03 -14.22 21.82
C PHE A 162 -2.60 -12.94 22.42
N VAL A 163 -1.75 -12.13 23.04
CA VAL A 163 -2.16 -10.91 23.69
C VAL A 163 -1.36 -9.73 23.18
N GLY A 164 -2.05 -8.66 22.78
CA GLY A 164 -1.48 -7.38 22.36
C GLY A 164 -2.02 -6.24 23.22
N TYR A 165 -1.30 -5.12 23.26
CA TYR A 165 -1.71 -3.90 23.94
C TYR A 165 -1.57 -2.72 22.99
N GLY A 166 -2.54 -1.79 23.03
CA GLY A 166 -2.55 -0.57 22.21
C GLY A 166 -3.28 0.55 22.90
N TYR A 167 -3.08 1.78 22.44
CA TYR A 167 -3.81 2.95 22.96
C TYR A 167 -5.22 3.06 22.38
N SER A 168 -5.51 2.35 21.30
CA SER A 168 -6.84 2.29 20.68
C SER A 168 -7.13 0.87 20.19
N LYS A 169 -8.43 0.57 19.94
CA LYS A 169 -8.86 -0.71 19.34
C LYS A 169 -8.41 -0.90 17.89
N LEU A 170 -7.82 0.12 17.27
CA LEU A 170 -7.36 0.11 15.88
C LEU A 170 -5.86 -0.08 15.77
N GLU A 171 -5.13 -0.03 16.85
CA GLU A 171 -3.72 -0.39 16.97
C GLU A 171 -3.54 -1.89 17.21
#